data_7b3b275af059680e4de201e41b0551ed
#
_entry.id   7b3b275af059680e4de201e41b0551ed
#
_cell.length_a   1.000
_cell.length_b   1.000
_cell.length_c   1.000
_cell.angle_alpha   90.00
_cell.angle_beta   90.00
_cell.angle_gamma   90.00
#
_symmetry.space_group_name_H-M   'P 1'
#
loop_
_entity.id
_entity.type
_entity.pdbx_description
1 polymer ?
#
loop_
_entity_poly.entity_id
_entity_poly.type
_entity_poly.pdbx_seq_one_letter_code
_entity_poly.pdbx_strand_id
1 'polypeptide(L)'
;RRVHTAGLEHFERVLEAAPAARDVFVLAATYGDGQPPAHAADALQRVARTPAGAARVTVLGFGDRQYPKFCAFAEALEQALQAQGWRLRLPLARIHQQSPQEFARWGQELARSLGQPLAIDYRPRLPRLSELRLVERRDYPRAGSPEGEQPAVILRFALPTEGLWTRLSGRGLGRFVAGDLLGVMAPGASAPRYYSLASGRRDGFVELCVRRIPGG
;
A
#
# COMPACT_ATOMS: atom_id res chain seq x y z
N ARG A 1 23.64 -16.15 -2.87
CA ARG A 1 22.33 -16.73 -3.18
C ARG A 1 21.63 -15.82 -4.20
N ARG A 2 21.00 -16.41 -5.24
CA ARG A 2 20.22 -15.63 -6.22
C ARG A 2 18.81 -15.43 -5.67
N VAL A 3 18.26 -14.21 -5.76
CA VAL A 3 16.89 -13.87 -5.41
C VAL A 3 16.15 -13.51 -6.69
N HIS A 4 14.98 -14.08 -6.89
CA HIS A 4 14.08 -13.75 -7.98
C HIS A 4 12.89 -12.99 -7.41
N THR A 5 12.51 -11.90 -8.02
CA THR A 5 11.38 -11.05 -7.59
C THR A 5 10.44 -10.80 -8.75
N ALA A 6 9.14 -10.83 -8.48
CA ALA A 6 8.11 -10.46 -9.44
C ALA A 6 6.88 -9.92 -8.70
N GLY A 7 5.99 -9.24 -9.41
CA GLY A 7 4.67 -8.91 -8.87
C GLY A 7 3.79 -10.17 -8.73
N LEU A 8 2.76 -10.09 -7.88
CA LEU A 8 1.85 -11.22 -7.65
C LEU A 8 1.09 -11.65 -8.91
N GLU A 9 0.94 -10.76 -9.88
CA GLU A 9 0.40 -11.05 -11.21
C GLU A 9 1.25 -12.04 -12.02
N HIS A 10 2.48 -12.32 -11.56
CA HIS A 10 3.43 -13.26 -12.17
C HIS A 10 3.86 -14.37 -11.21
N PHE A 11 2.99 -14.74 -10.26
CA PHE A 11 3.32 -15.70 -9.20
C PHE A 11 3.87 -17.02 -9.74
N GLU A 12 3.23 -17.62 -10.75
CA GLU A 12 3.66 -18.88 -11.35
C GLU A 12 5.05 -18.74 -12.00
N ARG A 13 5.27 -17.66 -12.74
CA ARG A 13 6.54 -17.41 -13.45
C ARG A 13 7.73 -17.31 -12.53
N VAL A 14 7.58 -16.73 -11.34
CA VAL A 14 8.68 -16.62 -10.38
C VAL A 14 9.03 -17.98 -9.80
N LEU A 15 8.07 -18.89 -9.65
CA LEU A 15 8.30 -20.25 -9.20
C LEU A 15 9.00 -21.08 -10.29
N GLU A 16 8.57 -20.94 -11.53
CA GLU A 16 9.23 -21.58 -12.70
C GLU A 16 10.68 -21.11 -12.88
N ALA A 17 10.94 -19.82 -12.65
CA ALA A 17 12.30 -19.26 -12.72
C ALA A 17 13.23 -19.72 -11.59
N ALA A 18 12.68 -20.26 -10.51
CA ALA A 18 13.43 -20.70 -9.34
C ALA A 18 12.95 -22.06 -8.78
N PRO A 19 12.97 -23.13 -9.57
CA PRO A 19 12.41 -24.43 -9.18
C PRO A 19 13.13 -25.07 -7.98
N ALA A 20 14.38 -24.68 -7.73
CA ALA A 20 15.17 -25.13 -6.58
C ALA A 20 15.09 -24.19 -5.37
N ALA A 21 14.19 -23.20 -5.39
CA ALA A 21 14.00 -22.31 -4.26
C ALA A 21 13.54 -23.10 -3.02
N ARG A 22 14.15 -22.80 -1.87
CA ARG A 22 13.76 -23.39 -0.58
C ARG A 22 12.71 -22.57 0.14
N ASP A 23 12.60 -21.31 -0.21
CA ASP A 23 11.74 -20.33 0.43
C ASP A 23 11.11 -19.40 -0.61
N VAL A 24 9.83 -19.15 -0.42
CA VAL A 24 9.05 -18.17 -1.16
C VAL A 24 8.51 -17.14 -0.17
N PHE A 25 8.75 -15.87 -0.44
CA PHE A 25 8.26 -14.76 0.37
C PHE A 25 7.19 -14.01 -0.42
N VAL A 26 6.00 -13.92 0.15
CA VAL A 26 4.86 -13.18 -0.41
C VAL A 26 4.66 -11.93 0.41
N LEU A 27 4.85 -10.75 -0.21
CA LEU A 27 4.62 -9.46 0.42
C LEU A 27 3.33 -8.88 -0.16
N ALA A 28 2.32 -8.70 0.68
CA ALA A 28 0.98 -8.33 0.24
C ALA A 28 0.48 -7.09 0.97
N ALA A 29 0.18 -6.02 0.23
CA ALA A 29 -0.49 -4.83 0.76
C ALA A 29 -2.01 -4.99 0.66
N THR A 30 -2.72 -4.56 1.71
CA THR A 30 -4.18 -4.52 1.75
C THR A 30 -4.64 -3.07 1.67
N TYR A 31 -5.56 -2.78 0.76
CA TYR A 31 -6.14 -1.45 0.55
C TYR A 31 -7.61 -1.39 0.96
N GLY A 32 -8.07 -0.22 1.37
CA GLY A 32 -9.46 0.09 1.65
C GLY A 32 -10.15 -0.98 2.49
N ASP A 33 -11.18 -1.57 1.95
CA ASP A 33 -12.04 -2.57 2.59
C ASP A 33 -11.51 -4.01 2.46
N GLY A 34 -10.19 -4.20 2.57
CA GLY A 34 -9.56 -5.51 2.48
C GLY A 34 -9.18 -5.94 1.06
N GLN A 35 -9.17 -5.00 0.11
CA GLN A 35 -8.93 -5.25 -1.30
C GLN A 35 -7.43 -5.45 -1.60
N PRO A 36 -7.09 -6.29 -2.62
CA PRO A 36 -5.75 -6.33 -3.18
C PRO A 36 -5.41 -5.03 -3.93
N PRO A 37 -4.13 -4.73 -4.16
CA PRO A 37 -3.73 -3.75 -5.17
C PRO A 37 -4.31 -4.11 -6.55
N ALA A 38 -4.60 -3.11 -7.39
CA ALA A 38 -5.22 -3.33 -8.70
C ALA A 38 -4.47 -4.33 -9.60
N HIS A 39 -3.13 -4.29 -9.57
CA HIS A 39 -2.28 -5.22 -10.31
C HIS A 39 -2.27 -6.65 -9.74
N ALA A 40 -2.78 -6.87 -8.53
CA ALA A 40 -2.87 -8.17 -7.88
C ALA A 40 -4.32 -8.65 -7.70
N ALA A 41 -5.26 -8.09 -8.46
CA ALA A 41 -6.69 -8.40 -8.32
C ALA A 41 -7.02 -9.89 -8.52
N ASP A 42 -6.27 -10.58 -9.37
CA ASP A 42 -6.41 -12.01 -9.67
C ASP A 42 -5.45 -12.93 -8.90
N ALA A 43 -4.65 -12.37 -7.97
CA ALA A 43 -3.62 -13.13 -7.26
C ALA A 43 -4.16 -14.35 -6.49
N LEU A 44 -5.32 -14.24 -5.85
CA LEU A 44 -5.96 -15.36 -5.15
C LEU A 44 -6.33 -16.50 -6.12
N GLN A 45 -6.82 -16.17 -7.31
CA GLN A 45 -7.17 -17.17 -8.32
C GLN A 45 -5.91 -17.87 -8.86
N ARG A 46 -4.80 -17.13 -9.03
CA ARG A 46 -3.52 -17.68 -9.45
C ARG A 46 -2.96 -18.61 -8.41
N VAL A 47 -2.91 -18.18 -7.16
CA VAL A 47 -2.48 -19.03 -6.03
C VAL A 47 -3.32 -20.31 -5.96
N ALA A 48 -4.66 -20.21 -6.11
CA ALA A 48 -5.55 -21.35 -6.09
C ALA A 48 -5.31 -22.37 -7.23
N ARG A 49 -4.66 -21.97 -8.30
CA ARG A 49 -4.30 -22.83 -9.44
C ARG A 49 -2.86 -23.35 -9.37
N THR A 50 -2.06 -22.84 -8.44
CA THR A 50 -0.64 -23.16 -8.34
C THR A 50 -0.42 -24.19 -7.23
N PRO A 51 -0.16 -25.45 -7.56
CA PRO A 51 0.07 -26.48 -6.56
C PRO A 51 1.33 -26.20 -5.76
N ALA A 52 1.36 -26.70 -4.51
CA ALA A 52 2.52 -26.54 -3.66
C ALA A 52 3.75 -27.24 -4.24
N GLY A 53 4.89 -26.54 -4.19
CA GLY A 53 6.20 -27.11 -4.43
C GLY A 53 6.88 -27.58 -3.13
N ALA A 54 8.17 -27.92 -3.23
CA ALA A 54 8.99 -28.27 -2.08
C ALA A 54 9.38 -27.07 -1.19
N ALA A 55 9.24 -25.85 -1.70
CA ALA A 55 9.56 -24.62 -1.00
C ALA A 55 8.62 -24.37 0.18
N ARG A 56 9.14 -23.72 1.23
CA ARG A 56 8.30 -23.16 2.30
C ARG A 56 7.91 -21.74 1.95
N VAL A 57 6.68 -21.36 2.29
CA VAL A 57 6.18 -20.01 2.03
C VAL A 57 6.09 -19.20 3.33
N THR A 58 6.32 -17.92 3.22
CA THR A 58 6.08 -16.93 4.29
C THR A 58 5.30 -15.79 3.70
N VAL A 59 4.18 -15.42 4.32
CA VAL A 59 3.38 -14.27 3.91
C VAL A 59 3.62 -13.13 4.88
N LEU A 60 3.88 -11.94 4.35
CA LEU A 60 4.03 -10.69 5.09
C LEU A 60 2.98 -9.71 4.60
N GLY A 61 2.03 -9.38 5.46
CA GLY A 61 0.92 -8.48 5.16
C GLY A 61 1.24 -7.05 5.59
N PHE A 62 0.92 -6.09 4.74
CA PHE A 62 1.00 -4.66 5.02
C PHE A 62 -0.40 -4.07 4.99
N GLY A 63 -0.73 -3.24 5.97
CA GLY A 63 -2.04 -2.59 6.05
C GLY A 63 -2.07 -1.49 7.09
N ASP A 64 -3.26 -0.96 7.33
CA ASP A 64 -3.50 0.06 8.36
C ASP A 64 -4.57 -0.44 9.33
N ARG A 65 -4.24 -0.45 10.64
CA ARG A 65 -5.18 -0.86 11.72
C ARG A 65 -6.38 0.06 11.90
N GLN A 66 -6.36 1.23 11.28
CA GLN A 66 -7.53 2.11 11.28
C GLN A 66 -8.68 1.54 10.42
N TYR A 67 -8.39 0.60 9.53
CA TYR A 67 -9.39 -0.06 8.71
C TYR A 67 -9.80 -1.40 9.30
N PRO A 68 -11.12 -1.73 9.33
CA PRO A 68 -11.62 -2.96 9.94
C PRO A 68 -11.02 -4.25 9.38
N LYS A 69 -10.64 -4.24 8.10
CA LYS A 69 -10.07 -5.39 7.40
C LYS A 69 -8.54 -5.30 7.26
N PHE A 70 -7.87 -4.99 8.38
CA PHE A 70 -6.41 -4.91 8.46
C PHE A 70 -5.73 -6.19 7.96
N CYS A 71 -4.94 -6.09 6.89
CA CYS A 71 -4.21 -7.19 6.24
C CYS A 71 -5.09 -8.33 5.70
N ALA A 72 -6.40 -8.13 5.47
CA ALA A 72 -7.31 -9.19 5.05
C ALA A 72 -6.90 -9.87 3.72
N PHE A 73 -6.35 -9.12 2.77
CA PHE A 73 -5.85 -9.71 1.53
C PHE A 73 -4.67 -10.67 1.78
N ALA A 74 -3.76 -10.31 2.68
CA ALA A 74 -2.64 -11.17 3.05
C ALA A 74 -3.11 -12.45 3.78
N GLU A 75 -4.14 -12.34 4.62
CA GLU A 75 -4.79 -13.50 5.26
C GLU A 75 -5.43 -14.44 4.23
N ALA A 76 -6.14 -13.89 3.27
CA ALA A 76 -6.74 -14.68 2.20
C ALA A 76 -5.68 -15.39 1.33
N LEU A 77 -4.53 -14.74 1.07
CA LEU A 77 -3.40 -15.36 0.37
C LEU A 77 -2.79 -16.51 1.17
N GLU A 78 -2.56 -16.32 2.47
CA GLU A 78 -2.03 -17.41 3.32
C GLU A 78 -2.97 -18.60 3.33
N GLN A 79 -4.29 -18.39 3.50
CA GLN A 79 -5.29 -19.44 3.48
C GLN A 79 -5.34 -20.16 2.12
N ALA A 80 -5.28 -19.41 1.02
CA ALA A 80 -5.27 -19.98 -0.33
C ALA A 80 -3.99 -20.84 -0.56
N LEU A 81 -2.84 -20.39 -0.12
CA LEU A 81 -1.59 -21.13 -0.19
C LEU A 81 -1.68 -22.43 0.62
N GLN A 82 -2.17 -22.37 1.85
CA GLN A 82 -2.35 -23.56 2.69
C GLN A 82 -3.34 -24.56 2.08
N ALA A 83 -4.44 -24.08 1.49
CA ALA A 83 -5.42 -24.92 0.80
C ALA A 83 -4.80 -25.65 -0.41
N GLN A 84 -3.77 -25.09 -1.04
CA GLN A 84 -3.00 -25.75 -2.11
C GLN A 84 -1.85 -26.65 -1.58
N GLY A 85 -1.75 -26.85 -0.26
CA GLY A 85 -0.75 -27.72 0.36
C GLY A 85 0.60 -27.06 0.62
N TRP A 86 0.74 -25.74 0.45
CA TRP A 86 1.98 -25.04 0.77
C TRP A 86 2.29 -25.09 2.26
N ARG A 87 3.56 -25.40 2.59
CA ARG A 87 4.03 -25.43 3.97
C ARG A 87 4.50 -24.05 4.39
N LEU A 88 3.92 -23.50 5.43
CA LEU A 88 4.37 -22.22 5.98
C LEU A 88 5.74 -22.40 6.66
N ARG A 89 6.65 -21.45 6.48
CA ARG A 89 7.87 -21.31 7.28
C ARG A 89 7.58 -20.59 8.59
N LEU A 90 6.83 -19.49 8.48
CA LEU A 90 6.32 -18.70 9.59
C LEU A 90 4.84 -18.41 9.35
N PRO A 91 4.04 -18.23 10.39
CA PRO A 91 2.68 -17.73 10.24
C PRO A 91 2.70 -16.30 9.71
N LEU A 92 1.56 -15.85 9.17
CA LEU A 92 1.37 -14.51 8.66
C LEU A 92 1.83 -13.45 9.68
N ALA A 93 2.77 -12.64 9.29
CA ALA A 93 3.11 -11.42 10.00
C ALA A 93 2.37 -10.23 9.39
N ARG A 94 1.84 -9.36 10.26
CA ARG A 94 1.08 -8.17 9.87
C ARG A 94 1.83 -6.92 10.28
N ILE A 95 2.15 -6.08 9.30
CA ILE A 95 2.91 -4.83 9.49
C ILE A 95 1.97 -3.64 9.33
N HIS A 96 1.83 -2.87 10.40
CA HIS A 96 1.04 -1.65 10.40
C HIS A 96 1.83 -0.49 9.80
N GLN A 97 1.28 0.15 8.78
CA GLN A 97 1.82 1.38 8.17
C GLN A 97 3.34 1.32 7.89
N GLN A 98 3.83 0.18 7.43
CA GLN A 98 5.26 -0.06 7.18
C GLN A 98 6.16 0.14 8.42
N SER A 99 5.67 -0.17 9.63
CA SER A 99 6.41 -0.04 10.88
C SER A 99 7.78 -0.73 10.84
N PRO A 100 8.89 0.01 10.99
CA PRO A 100 10.23 -0.57 11.03
C PRO A 100 10.40 -1.53 12.20
N GLN A 101 9.75 -1.26 13.33
CA GLN A 101 9.85 -2.07 14.54
C GLN A 101 9.16 -3.44 14.35
N GLU A 102 7.96 -3.44 13.73
CA GLU A 102 7.25 -4.70 13.45
C GLU A 102 8.00 -5.52 12.39
N PHE A 103 8.55 -4.84 11.37
CA PHE A 103 9.38 -5.48 10.36
C PHE A 103 10.67 -6.06 10.93
N ALA A 104 11.35 -5.34 11.84
CA ALA A 104 12.56 -5.84 12.51
C ALA A 104 12.26 -7.06 13.39
N ARG A 105 11.13 -7.06 14.11
CA ARG A 105 10.68 -8.22 14.90
C ARG A 105 10.45 -9.44 14.02
N TRP A 106 9.72 -9.28 12.93
CA TRP A 106 9.54 -10.34 11.94
C TRP A 106 10.88 -10.84 11.38
N GLY A 107 11.81 -9.93 11.08
CA GLY A 107 13.15 -10.29 10.61
C GLY A 107 13.93 -11.15 11.59
N GLN A 108 13.81 -10.89 12.91
CA GLN A 108 14.41 -11.72 13.95
C GLN A 108 13.77 -13.12 14.02
N GLU A 109 12.46 -13.22 13.87
CA GLU A 109 11.75 -14.50 13.81
C GLU A 109 12.15 -15.30 12.57
N LEU A 110 12.28 -14.64 11.43
CA LEU A 110 12.76 -15.24 10.20
C LEU A 110 14.20 -15.75 10.35
N ALA A 111 15.09 -14.96 10.92
CA ALA A 111 16.48 -15.34 11.18
C ALA A 111 16.57 -16.62 12.03
N ARG A 112 15.78 -16.68 13.12
CA ARG A 112 15.67 -17.88 13.97
C ARG A 112 15.16 -19.10 13.21
N SER A 113 14.12 -18.92 12.39
CA SER A 113 13.55 -19.99 11.56
C SER A 113 14.50 -20.49 10.47
N LEU A 114 15.39 -19.65 9.97
CA LEU A 114 16.40 -19.99 8.97
C LEU A 114 17.69 -20.57 9.58
N GLY A 115 17.88 -20.45 10.90
CA GLY A 115 19.08 -20.86 11.61
C GLY A 115 20.32 -20.03 11.22
N GLN A 116 20.15 -18.80 10.76
CA GLN A 116 21.24 -17.92 10.34
C GLN A 116 20.89 -16.43 10.64
N PRO A 117 21.88 -15.61 11.01
CA PRO A 117 21.64 -14.19 11.19
C PRO A 117 21.23 -13.53 9.88
N LEU A 118 20.25 -12.64 9.94
CA LEU A 118 19.83 -11.81 8.83
C LEU A 118 20.03 -10.34 9.22
N ALA A 119 20.81 -9.62 8.43
CA ALA A 119 20.87 -8.16 8.52
C ALA A 119 19.72 -7.58 7.71
N ILE A 120 18.58 -7.38 8.36
CA ILE A 120 17.43 -6.71 7.73
C ILE A 120 17.42 -5.27 8.25
N ASP A 121 17.94 -4.35 7.45
CA ASP A 121 17.84 -2.91 7.71
C ASP A 121 16.73 -2.34 6.80
N TYR A 122 15.56 -2.16 7.38
CA TYR A 122 14.44 -1.52 6.72
C TYR A 122 14.29 -0.10 7.26
N ARG A 123 14.56 0.86 6.40
CA ARG A 123 14.30 2.27 6.64
C ARG A 123 13.20 2.72 5.70
N PRO A 124 11.99 3.02 6.21
CA PRO A 124 10.94 3.55 5.37
C PRO A 124 11.47 4.82 4.70
N ARG A 125 11.38 4.87 3.38
CA ARG A 125 11.62 6.14 2.67
C ARG A 125 10.44 7.05 3.01
N LEU A 126 10.67 7.99 3.91
CA LEU A 126 9.68 9.05 4.13
C LEU A 126 9.43 9.73 2.78
N PRO A 127 8.19 9.79 2.32
CA PRO A 127 7.85 10.52 1.12
C PRO A 127 8.32 11.97 1.30
N ARG A 128 8.84 12.57 0.25
CA ARG A 128 9.14 14.00 0.27
C ARG A 128 7.84 14.74 0.45
N LEU A 129 7.74 15.53 1.51
CA LEU A 129 6.57 16.34 1.79
C LEU A 129 6.73 17.68 1.06
N SER A 130 5.65 18.13 0.45
CA SER A 130 5.48 19.48 -0.07
C SER A 130 4.31 20.12 0.65
N GLU A 131 4.49 21.31 1.16
CA GLU A 131 3.39 22.06 1.74
C GLU A 131 2.49 22.60 0.63
N LEU A 132 1.20 22.35 0.75
CA LEU A 132 0.17 22.88 -0.13
C LEU A 132 -0.74 23.84 0.63
N ARG A 133 -0.94 25.04 0.08
CA ARG A 133 -1.85 26.01 0.65
C ARG A 133 -3.28 25.73 0.19
N LEU A 134 -4.20 25.48 1.14
CA LEU A 134 -5.62 25.36 0.86
C LEU A 134 -6.14 26.72 0.39
N VAL A 135 -6.74 26.76 -0.80
CA VAL A 135 -7.28 27.98 -1.41
C VAL A 135 -8.80 27.99 -1.50
N GLU A 136 -9.41 26.82 -1.50
CA GLU A 136 -10.86 26.69 -1.55
C GLU A 136 -11.33 25.44 -0.82
N ARG A 137 -12.44 25.56 -0.09
CA ARG A 137 -13.18 24.44 0.51
C ARG A 137 -14.66 24.58 0.16
N ARG A 138 -15.25 23.50 -0.35
CA ARG A 138 -16.69 23.42 -0.61
C ARG A 138 -17.26 22.19 0.10
N ASP A 139 -18.22 22.42 0.98
CA ASP A 139 -18.93 21.35 1.70
C ASP A 139 -20.18 20.90 0.94
N TYR A 140 -20.46 19.62 0.95
CA TYR A 140 -21.64 18.96 0.39
C TYR A 140 -22.25 18.02 1.44
N PRO A 141 -23.57 17.80 1.48
CA PRO A 141 -24.58 18.50 0.66
C PRO A 141 -24.62 20.00 0.97
N ARG A 142 -25.03 20.79 -0.02
CA ARG A 142 -25.32 22.22 0.20
C ARG A 142 -26.66 22.37 0.91
N ALA A 143 -26.89 23.49 1.55
CA ALA A 143 -28.19 23.81 2.12
C ALA A 143 -29.28 23.70 1.04
N GLY A 144 -30.32 22.88 1.29
CA GLY A 144 -31.39 22.60 0.33
C GLY A 144 -31.16 21.39 -0.59
N SER A 145 -30.07 20.63 -0.43
CA SER A 145 -29.90 19.36 -1.14
C SER A 145 -30.90 18.28 -0.70
N PRO A 146 -31.25 17.34 -1.60
CA PRO A 146 -32.13 16.22 -1.26
C PRO A 146 -31.64 15.42 -0.04
N GLU A 147 -32.57 14.89 0.75
CA GLU A 147 -32.25 14.01 1.86
C GLU A 147 -31.54 12.74 1.33
N GLY A 148 -30.45 12.33 2.00
CA GLY A 148 -29.68 11.12 1.66
C GLY A 148 -28.38 11.36 0.92
N GLU A 149 -28.03 12.58 0.55
CA GLU A 149 -26.70 12.86 0.01
C GLU A 149 -25.61 12.62 1.06
N GLN A 150 -24.55 11.89 0.63
CA GLN A 150 -23.42 11.57 1.50
C GLN A 150 -22.58 12.83 1.75
N PRO A 151 -22.24 13.14 3.02
CA PRO A 151 -21.44 14.30 3.32
C PRO A 151 -20.04 14.17 2.71
N ALA A 152 -19.68 15.14 1.89
CA ALA A 152 -18.39 15.22 1.23
C ALA A 152 -17.85 16.64 1.29
N VAL A 153 -16.54 16.79 1.10
CA VAL A 153 -15.88 18.08 0.98
C VAL A 153 -14.94 18.06 -0.22
N ILE A 154 -15.00 19.13 -1.01
CA ILE A 154 -13.99 19.40 -2.03
C ILE A 154 -12.97 20.34 -1.44
N LEU A 155 -11.70 19.94 -1.49
CA LEU A 155 -10.56 20.72 -1.06
C LEU A 155 -9.69 21.03 -2.26
N ARG A 156 -9.45 22.33 -2.51
CA ARG A 156 -8.58 22.79 -3.57
C ARG A 156 -7.35 23.47 -2.98
N PHE A 157 -6.19 23.07 -3.45
CA PHE A 157 -4.90 23.58 -3.01
C PHE A 157 -4.18 24.26 -4.19
N ALA A 158 -3.52 25.37 -3.90
CA ALA A 158 -2.63 26.00 -4.86
C ALA A 158 -1.44 25.08 -5.15
N LEU A 159 -1.00 25.02 -6.41
CA LEU A 159 0.28 24.40 -6.73
C LEU A 159 1.41 25.18 -6.04
N PRO A 160 2.41 24.47 -5.49
CA PRO A 160 3.57 25.13 -4.90
C PRO A 160 4.28 25.96 -5.97
N THR A 161 4.74 27.15 -5.59
CA THR A 161 5.60 27.97 -6.44
C THR A 161 6.95 27.30 -6.54
N GLU A 162 7.17 26.52 -7.59
CA GLU A 162 8.41 25.79 -7.81
C GLU A 162 9.46 26.72 -8.40
N GLY A 163 10.54 26.98 -7.67
CA GLY A 163 11.71 27.62 -8.21
C GLY A 163 12.39 26.77 -9.30
N LEU A 164 13.20 27.40 -10.17
CA LEU A 164 13.90 26.74 -11.26
C LEU A 164 14.69 25.51 -10.79
N TRP A 165 15.37 25.61 -9.66
CA TRP A 165 16.14 24.52 -9.05
C TRP A 165 15.30 23.35 -8.56
N THR A 166 14.10 23.61 -8.06
CA THR A 166 13.15 22.57 -7.62
C THR A 166 12.65 21.78 -8.82
N ARG A 167 12.40 22.46 -9.95
CA ARG A 167 12.00 21.83 -11.22
C ARG A 167 13.11 20.97 -11.81
N LEU A 168 14.36 21.48 -11.85
CA LEU A 168 15.51 20.79 -12.40
C LEU A 168 15.94 19.59 -11.55
N SER A 169 15.80 19.69 -10.23
CA SER A 169 16.19 18.62 -9.30
C SER A 169 15.12 17.52 -9.13
N GLY A 170 13.98 17.63 -9.80
CA GLY A 170 12.83 16.70 -9.63
C GLY A 170 12.26 16.70 -8.21
N ARG A 171 12.47 17.77 -7.44
CA ARG A 171 12.03 17.90 -6.04
C ARG A 171 10.62 18.48 -5.90
N GLY A 172 10.01 18.93 -6.98
CA GLY A 172 8.66 19.48 -7.00
C GLY A 172 7.56 18.43 -7.01
N LEU A 173 6.32 18.93 -6.97
CA LEU A 173 5.15 18.09 -7.21
C LEU A 173 5.19 17.65 -8.68
N GLY A 174 5.46 16.36 -8.92
CA GLY A 174 5.62 15.77 -10.26
C GLY A 174 4.45 16.00 -11.21
N ARG A 175 4.47 15.41 -12.38
CA ARG A 175 3.28 15.34 -13.24
C ARG A 175 2.26 14.44 -12.56
N PHE A 176 1.00 14.86 -12.59
CA PHE A 176 -0.13 14.09 -12.08
C PHE A 176 -1.37 14.33 -12.95
N VAL A 177 -2.27 13.37 -12.93
CA VAL A 177 -3.56 13.40 -13.61
C VAL A 177 -4.67 13.06 -12.63
N ALA A 178 -5.91 13.37 -12.97
CA ALA A 178 -7.06 12.95 -12.20
C ALA A 178 -7.06 11.41 -12.06
N GLY A 179 -7.34 10.91 -10.85
CA GLY A 179 -7.27 9.49 -10.51
C GLY A 179 -5.95 9.03 -9.88
N ASP A 180 -4.85 9.80 -10.01
CA ASP A 180 -3.62 9.50 -9.30
C ASP A 180 -3.82 9.60 -7.78
N LEU A 181 -3.02 8.84 -7.02
CA LEU A 181 -3.04 8.87 -5.56
C LEU A 181 -2.10 9.92 -4.99
N LEU A 182 -2.64 10.78 -4.13
CA LEU A 182 -1.90 11.76 -3.34
C LEU A 182 -1.95 11.38 -1.86
N GLY A 183 -0.78 11.22 -1.23
CA GLY A 183 -0.66 11.12 0.22
C GLY A 183 -0.76 12.50 0.87
N VAL A 184 -1.73 12.71 1.74
CA VAL A 184 -1.90 13.95 2.51
C VAL A 184 -1.59 13.70 3.97
N MET A 185 -0.69 14.49 4.53
CA MET A 185 -0.38 14.47 5.97
C MET A 185 -0.97 15.72 6.64
N ALA A 186 -1.84 15.51 7.62
CA ALA A 186 -2.25 16.59 8.50
C ALA A 186 -1.10 16.97 9.47
N PRO A 187 -1.03 18.22 9.95
CA PRO A 187 -0.08 18.58 11.00
C PRO A 187 -0.17 17.62 12.20
N GLY A 188 0.98 17.07 12.62
CA GLY A 188 1.04 16.11 13.74
C GLY A 188 0.69 14.66 13.38
N ALA A 189 0.28 14.36 12.16
CA ALA A 189 0.04 12.98 11.74
C ALA A 189 1.36 12.23 11.53
N SER A 190 1.39 10.95 11.92
CA SER A 190 2.56 10.07 11.76
C SER A 190 2.63 9.39 10.39
N ALA A 191 1.53 9.39 9.63
CA ALA A 191 1.43 8.73 8.33
C ALA A 191 0.48 9.50 7.40
N PRO A 192 0.71 9.45 6.08
CA PRO A 192 -0.19 10.05 5.10
C PRO A 192 -1.49 9.25 4.97
N ARG A 193 -2.58 9.96 4.70
CA ARG A 193 -3.81 9.38 4.16
C ARG A 193 -3.82 9.57 2.65
N TYR A 194 -4.17 8.54 1.91
CA TYR A 194 -4.16 8.57 0.46
C TYR A 194 -5.53 8.88 -0.11
N TYR A 195 -5.57 9.84 -1.04
CA TYR A 195 -6.77 10.27 -1.73
C TYR A 195 -6.54 10.28 -3.23
N SER A 196 -7.55 9.91 -4.00
CA SER A 196 -7.51 10.09 -5.45
C SER A 196 -7.66 11.55 -5.82
N LEU A 197 -6.82 12.03 -6.71
CA LEU A 197 -6.88 13.38 -7.24
C LEU A 197 -8.12 13.57 -8.11
N ALA A 198 -8.85 14.66 -7.90
CA ALA A 198 -9.97 15.09 -8.74
C ALA A 198 -9.53 16.05 -9.85
N SER A 199 -8.25 16.44 -9.89
CA SER A 199 -7.67 17.33 -10.89
C SER A 199 -6.37 16.79 -11.46
N GLY A 200 -5.95 17.32 -12.61
CA GLY A 200 -4.63 17.12 -13.18
C GLY A 200 -3.74 18.37 -13.07
N ARG A 201 -2.44 18.23 -13.32
CA ARG A 201 -1.51 19.37 -13.24
C ARG A 201 -1.83 20.51 -14.20
N ARG A 202 -2.50 20.21 -15.33
CA ARG A 202 -2.92 21.23 -16.31
C ARG A 202 -4.02 22.17 -15.80
N ASP A 203 -4.78 21.73 -14.78
CA ASP A 203 -5.84 22.53 -14.17
C ASP A 203 -5.29 23.66 -13.27
N GLY A 204 -3.98 23.64 -12.96
CA GLY A 204 -3.31 24.69 -12.20
C GLY A 204 -3.50 24.59 -10.68
N PHE A 205 -4.13 23.55 -10.19
CA PHE A 205 -4.36 23.29 -8.77
C PHE A 205 -4.37 21.78 -8.47
N VAL A 206 -4.32 21.43 -7.19
CA VAL A 206 -4.60 20.09 -6.68
C VAL A 206 -5.99 20.08 -6.07
N GLU A 207 -6.86 19.17 -6.50
CA GLU A 207 -8.20 19.05 -5.96
C GLU A 207 -8.46 17.64 -5.45
N LEU A 208 -9.09 17.57 -4.27
CA LEU A 208 -9.49 16.31 -3.62
C LEU A 208 -10.99 16.37 -3.33
N CYS A 209 -11.68 15.26 -3.59
CA CYS A 209 -13.03 15.03 -3.10
C CYS A 209 -12.95 14.04 -1.94
N VAL A 210 -13.28 14.50 -0.73
CA VAL A 210 -13.13 13.72 0.50
C VAL A 210 -14.50 13.48 1.10
N ARG A 211 -14.86 12.21 1.28
CA ARG A 211 -16.06 11.83 2.04
C ARG A 211 -15.84 12.11 3.52
N ARG A 212 -16.80 12.79 4.15
CA ARG A 212 -16.77 13.02 5.60
C ARG A 212 -17.31 11.80 6.32
N ILE A 213 -16.53 11.28 7.26
CA ILE A 213 -16.95 10.19 8.15
C ILE A 213 -17.08 10.78 9.55
N PRO A 214 -18.22 10.60 10.26
CA PRO A 214 -18.35 11.05 11.64
C PRO A 214 -17.23 10.48 12.52
N GLY A 215 -16.55 11.35 13.27
CA GLY A 215 -15.46 10.96 14.17
C GLY A 215 -14.10 10.73 13.51
N GLY A 216 -13.95 11.08 12.22
CA GLY A 216 -12.69 10.98 11.46
C GLY A 216 -12.00 12.32 11.26
#